data_7a70304e8a2ceaa08d0701bc145260e6
#
_entry.id   7a70304e8a2ceaa08d0701bc145260e6
#
_cell.length_a   1.000
_cell.length_b   1.000
_cell.length_c   1.000
_cell.angle_alpha   90.00
_cell.angle_beta   90.00
_cell.angle_gamma   90.00
#
_symmetry.space_group_name_H-M   'P 1'
#
loop_
_entity.id
_entity.type
_entity.pdbx_description
1 polymer ?
#
loop_
_entity_poly.entity_id
_entity_poly.type
_entity_poly.pdbx_seq_one_letter_code
_entity_poly.pdbx_strand_id
1 'polypeptide(L)'
;DLNRRYIKTTDIILFEDDIVKVDIVPKQFFNSVMDKLYKIAFTYSERLYDDCTLEEIDSSLVFEEQTIVDGINKELGTSITKMSEAYTILEENRYRRLQHLIDSKFTDDKLVTLLDLFETREDSEINSMVTDNADIPTIFEYVLGILWYKASERKGKILDYMKLSLDADLLPKTHAAGGEADIVYEYEGTEYYPEHTLLLEATLADGTNQRRMEMEPVSRHLGQHLIRTGNMNSYCVFATNYLNINVIAD
;
A
#
# COMPACT_ATOMS: atom_id res chain seq x y z
N ASP A 1 16.63 -3.97 10.24
CA ASP A 1 17.57 -4.96 9.74
C ASP A 1 17.59 -4.97 8.21
N LEU A 2 18.79 -4.70 7.63
CA LEU A 2 19.00 -4.57 6.18
C LEU A 2 18.50 -5.80 5.41
N ASN A 3 18.76 -7.00 5.91
CA ASN A 3 18.34 -8.24 5.26
C ASN A 3 16.80 -8.36 5.19
N ARG A 4 16.09 -7.96 6.24
CA ARG A 4 14.63 -7.96 6.24
C ARG A 4 14.09 -7.00 5.18
N ARG A 5 14.67 -5.81 5.04
CA ARG A 5 14.28 -4.84 4.01
C ARG A 5 14.45 -5.39 2.60
N TYR A 6 15.60 -6.01 2.30
CA TYR A 6 15.83 -6.62 0.99
C TYR A 6 14.86 -7.76 0.68
N ILE A 7 14.61 -8.63 1.65
CA ILE A 7 13.67 -9.74 1.47
C ILE A 7 12.24 -9.22 1.23
N LYS A 8 11.81 -8.18 1.96
CA LYS A 8 10.50 -7.55 1.76
C LYS A 8 10.30 -6.95 0.37
N THR A 9 11.36 -6.49 -0.29
CA THR A 9 11.24 -5.92 -1.65
C THR A 9 10.79 -6.94 -2.70
N THR A 10 10.88 -8.23 -2.39
CA THR A 10 10.41 -9.30 -3.30
C THR A 10 8.89 -9.46 -3.31
N ASP A 11 8.18 -8.91 -2.32
CA ASP A 11 6.76 -9.12 -2.06
C ASP A 11 6.34 -10.61 -1.96
N ILE A 12 7.30 -11.50 -1.72
CA ILE A 12 7.11 -12.95 -1.59
C ILE A 12 7.04 -13.36 -0.11
N ILE A 13 7.81 -12.69 0.73
CA ILE A 13 7.98 -13.03 2.16
C ILE A 13 7.24 -12.03 3.02
N LEU A 14 6.38 -12.56 3.88
CA LEU A 14 5.58 -11.82 4.88
C LEU A 14 6.22 -11.94 6.25
N PHE A 15 6.20 -10.85 7.01
CA PHE A 15 6.67 -10.80 8.40
C PHE A 15 5.50 -10.35 9.29
N GLU A 16 4.68 -11.30 9.69
CA GLU A 16 3.47 -11.07 10.50
C GLU A 16 3.63 -11.71 11.87
N ASP A 17 3.35 -10.97 12.93
CA ASP A 17 3.34 -11.46 14.32
C ASP A 17 4.62 -12.23 14.71
N ASP A 18 5.79 -11.71 14.32
CA ASP A 18 7.11 -12.33 14.50
C ASP A 18 7.29 -13.68 13.75
N ILE A 19 6.38 -14.01 12.86
CA ILE A 19 6.46 -15.20 12.02
C ILE A 19 6.83 -14.81 10.59
N VAL A 20 7.75 -15.56 10.00
CA VAL A 20 8.13 -15.44 8.59
C VAL A 20 7.29 -16.42 7.77
N LYS A 21 6.55 -15.91 6.81
CA LYS A 21 5.69 -16.70 5.92
C LYS A 21 6.04 -16.41 4.47
N VAL A 22 5.80 -17.36 3.59
CA VAL A 22 5.77 -17.13 2.14
C VAL A 22 4.33 -16.83 1.75
N ASP A 23 4.12 -15.78 0.95
CA ASP A 23 2.78 -15.44 0.45
C ASP A 23 2.19 -16.61 -0.36
N ILE A 24 0.86 -16.71 -0.36
CA ILE A 24 0.16 -17.94 -0.79
C ILE A 24 0.47 -18.35 -2.22
N VAL A 25 0.49 -17.41 -3.18
CA VAL A 25 0.77 -17.75 -4.59
C VAL A 25 2.22 -18.16 -4.80
N PRO A 26 3.22 -17.38 -4.36
CA PRO A 26 4.61 -17.82 -4.38
C PRO A 26 4.82 -19.15 -3.66
N LYS A 27 4.15 -19.40 -2.53
CA LYS A 27 4.24 -20.65 -1.78
C LYS A 27 3.81 -21.85 -2.63
N GLN A 28 2.65 -21.75 -3.31
CA GLN A 28 2.18 -22.85 -4.17
C GLN A 28 3.10 -23.06 -5.38
N PHE A 29 3.59 -21.97 -5.97
CA PHE A 29 4.60 -22.05 -7.03
C PHE A 29 5.86 -22.75 -6.54
N PHE A 30 6.47 -22.31 -5.45
CA PHE A 30 7.69 -22.92 -4.91
C PHE A 30 7.48 -24.38 -4.51
N ASN A 31 6.34 -24.72 -3.92
CA ASN A 31 6.02 -26.11 -3.59
C ASN A 31 6.03 -27.01 -4.84
N SER A 32 5.56 -26.51 -5.97
CA SER A 32 5.49 -27.29 -7.23
C SER A 32 6.87 -27.54 -7.88
N VAL A 33 7.85 -26.67 -7.61
CA VAL A 33 9.17 -26.71 -8.27
C VAL A 33 10.34 -26.85 -7.27
N MET A 34 10.06 -27.02 -5.98
CA MET A 34 11.07 -26.98 -4.89
C MET A 34 12.26 -27.90 -5.12
N ASP A 35 12.01 -29.16 -5.48
CA ASP A 35 13.09 -30.15 -5.69
C ASP A 35 13.98 -29.77 -6.88
N LYS A 36 13.43 -29.09 -7.86
CA LYS A 36 14.15 -28.62 -9.04
C LYS A 36 14.94 -27.36 -8.71
N LEU A 37 14.29 -26.38 -8.06
CA LEU A 37 14.93 -25.15 -7.60
C LEU A 37 16.11 -25.45 -6.68
N TYR A 38 15.98 -26.39 -5.75
CA TYR A 38 17.07 -26.74 -4.83
C TYR A 38 18.32 -27.24 -5.58
N LYS A 39 18.14 -27.96 -6.67
CA LYS A 39 19.26 -28.49 -7.47
C LYS A 39 20.03 -27.40 -8.22
N ILE A 40 19.33 -26.34 -8.65
CA ILE A 40 19.91 -25.24 -9.43
C ILE A 40 20.24 -24.01 -8.60
N ALA A 41 19.75 -23.91 -7.36
CA ALA A 41 19.89 -22.73 -6.51
C ALA A 41 21.34 -22.32 -6.21
N PHE A 42 22.27 -23.25 -6.34
CA PHE A 42 23.70 -23.02 -6.13
C PHE A 42 24.51 -22.93 -7.43
N THR A 43 23.83 -22.96 -8.59
CA THR A 43 24.45 -22.74 -9.88
C THR A 43 24.37 -21.28 -10.27
N TYR A 44 25.50 -20.72 -10.66
CA TYR A 44 25.54 -19.36 -11.19
C TYR A 44 24.95 -19.33 -12.59
N SER A 45 24.05 -18.36 -12.86
CA SER A 45 23.52 -18.11 -14.19
C SER A 45 23.64 -16.62 -14.51
N GLU A 46 24.35 -16.27 -15.58
CA GLU A 46 24.42 -14.91 -16.10
C GLU A 46 23.04 -14.39 -16.57
N ARG A 47 22.17 -15.31 -17.01
CA ARG A 47 20.82 -14.98 -17.49
C ARG A 47 19.89 -14.43 -16.41
N LEU A 48 20.24 -14.57 -15.11
CA LEU A 48 19.45 -13.94 -14.03
C LEU A 48 19.45 -12.40 -14.08
N TYR A 49 20.34 -11.81 -14.85
CA TYR A 49 20.43 -10.36 -15.05
C TYR A 49 19.75 -9.90 -16.35
N ASP A 50 19.32 -10.83 -17.17
CA ASP A 50 18.59 -10.57 -18.40
C ASP A 50 17.08 -10.62 -18.15
N ASP A 51 16.30 -9.92 -18.98
CA ASP A 51 14.84 -10.01 -18.97
C ASP A 51 14.42 -11.35 -19.60
N CYS A 52 14.41 -12.39 -18.78
CA CYS A 52 14.12 -13.77 -19.21
C CYS A 52 13.12 -14.45 -18.24
N THR A 53 12.40 -15.44 -18.77
CA THR A 53 11.50 -16.26 -17.98
C THR A 53 12.27 -17.36 -17.22
N LEU A 54 11.65 -17.93 -16.18
CA LEU A 54 12.23 -19.05 -15.44
C LEU A 54 12.47 -20.28 -16.34
N GLU A 55 11.59 -20.53 -17.30
CA GLU A 55 11.71 -21.62 -18.27
C GLU A 55 12.94 -21.46 -19.20
N GLU A 56 13.28 -20.21 -19.54
CA GLU A 56 14.48 -19.90 -20.33
C GLU A 56 15.77 -20.09 -19.52
N ILE A 57 15.71 -19.95 -18.19
CA ILE A 57 16.83 -20.23 -17.30
C ILE A 57 17.02 -21.74 -17.16
N ASP A 58 15.94 -22.48 -16.89
CA ASP A 58 15.91 -23.93 -16.79
C ASP A 58 14.53 -24.45 -17.19
N SER A 59 14.49 -25.23 -18.28
CA SER A 59 13.25 -25.80 -18.84
C SER A 59 12.50 -26.72 -17.88
N SER A 60 13.13 -27.14 -16.78
CA SER A 60 12.46 -27.92 -15.74
C SER A 60 11.63 -27.09 -14.77
N LEU A 61 11.77 -25.75 -14.79
CA LEU A 61 11.01 -24.80 -13.94
C LEU A 61 9.63 -24.46 -14.53
N VAL A 62 9.11 -25.27 -15.41
CA VAL A 62 7.72 -25.16 -15.89
C VAL A 62 6.77 -25.59 -14.78
N PHE A 63 5.73 -24.80 -14.56
CA PHE A 63 4.66 -25.11 -13.63
C PHE A 63 3.32 -25.16 -14.36
N GLU A 64 2.40 -25.97 -13.85
CA GLU A 64 1.03 -26.01 -14.32
C GLU A 64 0.16 -25.10 -13.47
N GLU A 65 -0.53 -24.17 -14.10
CA GLU A 65 -1.42 -23.21 -13.45
C GLU A 65 -2.45 -23.91 -12.55
N GLN A 66 -2.99 -25.06 -12.98
CA GLN A 66 -3.93 -25.86 -12.21
C GLN A 66 -3.35 -26.33 -10.87
N THR A 67 -2.07 -26.67 -10.82
CA THR A 67 -1.40 -27.08 -9.57
C THR A 67 -1.39 -25.95 -8.55
N ILE A 68 -1.22 -24.71 -9.00
CA ILE A 68 -1.26 -23.52 -8.13
C ILE A 68 -2.69 -23.28 -7.66
N VAL A 69 -3.68 -23.34 -8.54
CA VAL A 69 -5.11 -23.21 -8.25
C VAL A 69 -5.55 -24.24 -7.21
N ASP A 70 -5.18 -25.49 -7.38
CA ASP A 70 -5.51 -26.57 -6.44
C ASP A 70 -4.86 -26.36 -5.08
N GLY A 71 -3.63 -25.85 -5.06
CA GLY A 71 -2.93 -25.48 -3.85
C GLY A 71 -3.63 -24.33 -3.08
N ILE A 72 -4.08 -23.30 -3.79
CA ILE A 72 -4.85 -22.18 -3.24
C ILE A 72 -6.17 -22.70 -2.66
N ASN A 73 -6.90 -23.51 -3.42
CA ASN A 73 -8.16 -24.11 -2.98
C ASN A 73 -8.00 -24.89 -1.68
N LYS A 74 -6.94 -25.70 -1.60
CA LYS A 74 -6.64 -26.51 -0.42
C LYS A 74 -6.31 -25.63 0.80
N GLU A 75 -5.56 -24.56 0.61
CA GLU A 75 -5.10 -23.71 1.71
C GLU A 75 -6.18 -22.76 2.21
N LEU A 76 -6.98 -22.19 1.30
CA LEU A 76 -8.03 -21.21 1.64
C LEU A 76 -9.42 -21.83 1.78
N GLY A 77 -9.58 -23.13 1.47
CA GLY A 77 -10.90 -23.80 1.50
C GLY A 77 -11.84 -23.28 0.42
N THR A 78 -11.30 -22.86 -0.73
CA THR A 78 -12.07 -22.35 -1.88
C THR A 78 -12.27 -23.41 -2.96
N SER A 79 -13.00 -23.09 -4.01
CA SER A 79 -13.27 -23.98 -5.15
C SER A 79 -13.15 -23.24 -6.49
N ILE A 80 -12.13 -22.41 -6.63
CA ILE A 80 -11.83 -21.71 -7.87
C ILE A 80 -11.33 -22.70 -8.94
N THR A 81 -11.56 -22.36 -10.20
CA THR A 81 -11.20 -23.19 -11.35
C THR A 81 -10.13 -22.57 -12.24
N LYS A 82 -9.89 -21.26 -12.09
CA LYS A 82 -8.96 -20.47 -12.90
C LYS A 82 -8.16 -19.49 -12.05
N MET A 83 -6.95 -19.15 -12.49
CA MET A 83 -6.14 -18.11 -11.84
C MET A 83 -6.81 -16.74 -11.82
N SER A 84 -7.62 -16.40 -12.82
CA SER A 84 -8.39 -15.14 -12.79
C SER A 84 -9.36 -15.03 -11.61
N GLU A 85 -9.93 -16.14 -11.17
CA GLU A 85 -10.78 -16.21 -9.96
C GLU A 85 -9.92 -16.12 -8.68
N ALA A 86 -8.70 -16.64 -8.74
CA ALA A 86 -7.76 -16.56 -7.63
C ALA A 86 -7.41 -15.11 -7.27
N TYR A 87 -7.26 -14.22 -8.24
CA TYR A 87 -6.97 -12.80 -7.98
C TYR A 87 -8.01 -12.15 -7.06
N THR A 88 -9.30 -12.37 -7.32
CA THR A 88 -10.37 -11.83 -6.46
C THR A 88 -10.25 -12.33 -5.02
N ILE A 89 -10.00 -13.63 -4.85
CA ILE A 89 -9.84 -14.23 -3.51
C ILE A 89 -8.59 -13.70 -2.80
N LEU A 90 -7.51 -13.51 -3.55
CA LEU A 90 -6.26 -12.97 -3.01
C LEU A 90 -6.42 -11.51 -2.59
N GLU A 91 -7.13 -10.69 -3.40
CA GLU A 91 -7.45 -9.31 -3.04
C GLU A 91 -8.35 -9.25 -1.80
N GLU A 92 -9.37 -10.10 -1.71
CA GLU A 92 -10.20 -10.19 -0.50
C GLU A 92 -9.41 -10.64 0.73
N ASN A 93 -8.48 -11.58 0.56
CA ASN A 93 -7.59 -12.01 1.64
C ASN A 93 -6.65 -10.88 2.06
N ARG A 94 -6.05 -10.16 1.09
CA ARG A 94 -5.22 -8.99 1.34
C ARG A 94 -6.00 -7.90 2.07
N TYR A 95 -7.23 -7.66 1.67
CA TYR A 95 -8.11 -6.69 2.34
C TYR A 95 -8.42 -7.11 3.79
N ARG A 96 -8.76 -8.37 4.04
CA ARG A 96 -8.99 -8.88 5.41
C ARG A 96 -7.75 -8.76 6.29
N ARG A 97 -6.56 -9.03 5.74
CA ARG A 97 -5.28 -8.86 6.45
C ARG A 97 -5.06 -7.39 6.81
N LEU A 98 -5.34 -6.46 5.91
CA LEU A 98 -5.25 -5.03 6.20
C LEU A 98 -6.23 -4.61 7.30
N GLN A 99 -7.48 -5.09 7.27
CA GLN A 99 -8.44 -4.82 8.35
C GLN A 99 -7.92 -5.32 9.70
N HIS A 100 -7.39 -6.52 9.75
CA HIS A 100 -6.78 -7.06 10.96
C HIS A 100 -5.58 -6.23 11.43
N LEU A 101 -4.73 -5.79 10.51
CA LEU A 101 -3.59 -4.91 10.81
C LEU A 101 -4.05 -3.57 11.38
N ILE A 102 -5.09 -2.96 10.79
CA ILE A 102 -5.69 -1.71 11.28
C ILE A 102 -6.23 -1.90 12.71
N ASP A 103 -6.92 -2.99 12.97
CA ASP A 103 -7.52 -3.25 14.28
C ASP A 103 -6.48 -3.56 15.38
N SER A 104 -5.42 -4.29 15.03
CA SER A 104 -4.42 -4.74 15.99
C SER A 104 -3.27 -3.75 16.20
N LYS A 105 -2.76 -3.16 15.11
CA LYS A 105 -1.59 -2.28 15.14
C LYS A 105 -1.95 -0.80 15.21
N PHE A 106 -3.03 -0.37 14.53
CA PHE A 106 -3.43 1.04 14.43
C PHE A 106 -4.70 1.31 15.24
N THR A 107 -4.66 0.97 16.55
CA THR A 107 -5.72 1.33 17.50
C THR A 107 -5.84 2.84 17.64
N ASP A 108 -6.99 3.33 18.12
CA ASP A 108 -7.22 4.77 18.24
C ASP A 108 -6.18 5.46 19.13
N ASP A 109 -5.80 4.84 20.24
CA ASP A 109 -4.74 5.37 21.14
C ASP A 109 -3.39 5.45 20.43
N LYS A 110 -3.03 4.45 19.62
CA LYS A 110 -1.79 4.47 18.86
C LYS A 110 -1.79 5.49 17.73
N LEU A 111 -2.94 5.71 17.10
CA LEU A 111 -3.09 6.74 16.07
C LEU A 111 -2.97 8.14 16.68
N VAL A 112 -3.55 8.40 17.85
CA VAL A 112 -3.36 9.66 18.58
C VAL A 112 -1.87 9.86 18.92
N THR A 113 -1.22 8.83 19.46
CA THR A 113 0.23 8.91 19.75
C THR A 113 1.03 9.22 18.48
N LEU A 114 0.71 8.59 17.34
CA LEU A 114 1.39 8.87 16.08
C LEU A 114 1.20 10.32 15.61
N LEU A 115 0.00 10.91 15.80
CA LEU A 115 -0.24 12.32 15.48
C LEU A 115 0.66 13.25 16.30
N ASP A 116 0.78 13.00 17.62
CA ASP A 116 1.68 13.76 18.50
C ASP A 116 3.15 13.63 18.06
N LEU A 117 3.58 12.41 17.67
CA LEU A 117 4.92 12.16 17.17
C LEU A 117 5.20 12.85 15.82
N PHE A 118 4.21 12.94 14.92
CA PHE A 118 4.35 13.71 13.68
C PHE A 118 4.43 15.21 13.94
N GLU A 119 3.68 15.73 14.91
CA GLU A 119 3.76 17.15 15.31
C GLU A 119 5.14 17.50 15.88
N THR A 120 5.69 16.64 16.73
CA THR A 120 7.00 16.86 17.38
C THR A 120 8.19 16.40 16.55
N ARG A 121 7.97 15.71 15.40
CA ARG A 121 9.00 15.16 14.51
C ARG A 121 9.91 14.14 15.19
N GLU A 122 9.33 13.29 16.01
CA GLU A 122 10.02 12.16 16.63
C GLU A 122 10.16 10.98 15.65
N ASP A 123 10.89 11.22 14.56
CA ASP A 123 10.97 10.35 13.37
C ASP A 123 11.43 8.92 13.73
N SER A 124 12.31 8.75 14.69
CA SER A 124 12.78 7.42 15.15
C SER A 124 11.67 6.61 15.82
N GLU A 125 10.83 7.25 16.61
CA GLU A 125 9.69 6.62 17.28
C GLU A 125 8.61 6.23 16.26
N ILE A 126 8.32 7.12 15.30
CA ILE A 126 7.40 6.85 14.19
C ILE A 126 7.85 5.59 13.42
N ASN A 127 9.11 5.52 13.01
CA ASN A 127 9.68 4.34 12.36
C ASN A 127 9.54 3.07 13.19
N SER A 128 9.80 3.15 14.48
CA SER A 128 9.67 2.02 15.41
C SER A 128 8.22 1.54 15.52
N MET A 129 7.25 2.45 15.51
CA MET A 129 5.83 2.14 15.64
C MET A 129 5.20 1.61 14.35
N VAL A 130 5.64 2.08 13.18
CA VAL A 130 5.02 1.74 11.89
C VAL A 130 5.93 0.83 11.08
N THR A 131 6.97 1.38 10.50
CA THR A 131 7.95 0.64 9.69
C THR A 131 9.21 1.48 9.49
N ASP A 132 10.35 0.81 9.36
CA ASP A 132 11.60 1.42 8.96
C ASP A 132 11.87 1.30 7.44
N ASN A 133 10.88 0.86 6.68
CA ASN A 133 10.97 0.58 5.24
C ASN A 133 10.39 1.68 4.34
N ALA A 134 9.87 2.74 4.93
CA ALA A 134 9.37 3.92 4.23
C ALA A 134 9.91 5.20 4.89
N ASP A 135 9.93 6.30 4.15
CA ASP A 135 10.23 7.60 4.73
C ASP A 135 9.06 8.14 5.56
N ILE A 136 9.34 9.12 6.41
CA ILE A 136 8.34 9.66 7.34
C ILE A 136 7.16 10.31 6.62
N PRO A 137 7.32 11.08 5.54
CA PRO A 137 6.20 11.58 4.76
C PRO A 137 5.27 10.47 4.26
N THR A 138 5.81 9.41 3.67
CA THR A 138 5.02 8.24 3.21
C THR A 138 4.28 7.54 4.36
N ILE A 139 4.92 7.45 5.55
CA ILE A 139 4.26 6.93 6.74
C ILE A 139 3.11 7.85 7.17
N PHE A 140 3.27 9.17 7.06
CA PHE A 140 2.23 10.14 7.39
C PHE A 140 1.02 10.00 6.45
N GLU A 141 1.24 9.92 5.13
CA GLU A 141 0.18 9.65 4.14
C GLU A 141 -0.60 8.37 4.51
N TYR A 142 0.10 7.29 4.84
CA TYR A 142 -0.50 6.01 5.22
C TYR A 142 -1.35 6.11 6.49
N VAL A 143 -0.81 6.73 7.54
CA VAL A 143 -1.52 6.92 8.82
C VAL A 143 -2.74 7.81 8.64
N LEU A 144 -2.61 8.88 7.84
CA LEU A 144 -3.73 9.77 7.51
C LEU A 144 -4.85 9.02 6.75
N GLY A 145 -4.48 8.13 5.81
CA GLY A 145 -5.43 7.27 5.12
C GLY A 145 -6.21 6.36 6.07
N ILE A 146 -5.53 5.76 7.04
CA ILE A 146 -6.18 4.94 8.08
C ILE A 146 -7.08 5.78 8.98
N LEU A 147 -6.63 6.95 9.42
CA LEU A 147 -7.42 7.87 10.24
C LEU A 147 -8.70 8.27 9.52
N TRP A 148 -8.59 8.69 8.26
CA TRP A 148 -9.74 9.09 7.47
C TRP A 148 -10.71 7.93 7.23
N TYR A 149 -10.20 6.73 6.94
CA TYR A 149 -11.00 5.53 6.80
C TYR A 149 -11.80 5.21 8.06
N LYS A 150 -11.18 5.28 9.23
CA LYS A 150 -11.88 5.08 10.52
C LYS A 150 -12.89 6.18 10.80
N ALA A 151 -12.53 7.45 10.55
CA ALA A 151 -13.43 8.60 10.74
C ALA A 151 -14.65 8.56 9.81
N SER A 152 -14.51 7.99 8.62
CA SER A 152 -15.58 7.76 7.65
C SER A 152 -16.40 6.49 7.92
N GLU A 153 -16.37 5.95 9.15
CA GLU A 153 -17.08 4.73 9.54
C GLU A 153 -16.72 3.51 8.68
N ARG A 154 -15.48 3.48 8.18
CA ARG A 154 -14.91 2.43 7.32
C ARG A 154 -15.70 2.18 6.02
N LYS A 155 -16.25 3.24 5.44
CA LYS A 155 -16.94 3.14 4.15
C LYS A 155 -15.97 2.79 3.03
N GLY A 156 -16.38 1.88 2.15
CA GLY A 156 -15.63 1.44 0.99
C GLY A 156 -14.39 0.59 1.33
N LYS A 157 -13.48 0.48 0.38
CA LYS A 157 -12.24 -0.27 0.53
C LYS A 157 -11.05 0.69 0.60
N ILE A 158 -10.40 0.76 1.74
CA ILE A 158 -9.24 1.65 1.95
C ILE A 158 -8.13 1.43 0.91
N LEU A 159 -7.93 0.21 0.41
CA LEU A 159 -6.95 -0.09 -0.65
C LEU A 159 -7.27 0.58 -1.99
N ASP A 160 -8.53 0.90 -2.25
CA ASP A 160 -8.94 1.61 -3.46
C ASP A 160 -8.68 3.12 -3.34
N TYR A 161 -8.67 3.64 -2.12
CA TYR A 161 -8.50 5.07 -1.83
C TYR A 161 -7.06 5.50 -1.67
N MET A 162 -6.23 4.73 -0.97
CA MET A 162 -4.80 5.01 -0.83
C MET A 162 -4.06 4.75 -2.14
N LYS A 163 -3.34 5.77 -2.64
CA LYS A 163 -2.58 5.67 -3.89
C LYS A 163 -1.10 5.33 -3.69
N LEU A 164 -0.65 5.33 -2.44
CA LEU A 164 0.68 4.88 -2.07
C LEU A 164 0.85 3.36 -2.26
N SER A 165 2.07 2.90 -2.49
CA SER A 165 2.34 1.47 -2.56
C SER A 165 2.59 0.87 -1.18
N LEU A 166 2.09 -0.35 -0.97
CA LEU A 166 2.28 -1.12 0.25
C LEU A 166 3.24 -2.28 0.01
N ASP A 167 4.00 -2.66 1.03
CA ASP A 167 4.78 -3.90 1.01
C ASP A 167 3.88 -5.13 1.25
N ALA A 168 4.47 -6.31 1.23
CA ALA A 168 3.76 -7.57 1.43
C ALA A 168 3.09 -7.68 2.82
N ASP A 169 3.60 -6.96 3.82
CA ASP A 169 3.02 -6.86 5.17
C ASP A 169 1.92 -5.78 5.26
N LEU A 170 1.56 -5.16 4.13
CA LEU A 170 0.56 -4.09 4.01
C LEU A 170 0.96 -2.80 4.75
N LEU A 171 2.24 -2.61 4.98
CA LEU A 171 2.82 -1.37 5.49
C LEU A 171 3.27 -0.46 4.34
N PRO A 172 3.40 0.85 4.54
CA PRO A 172 3.78 1.79 3.49
C PRO A 172 5.18 1.49 2.96
N LYS A 173 5.36 1.62 1.63
CA LYS A 173 6.62 1.39 0.94
C LYS A 173 7.10 2.63 0.17
N THR A 174 6.25 3.16 -0.71
CA THR A 174 6.52 4.40 -1.46
C THR A 174 5.26 5.24 -1.55
N HIS A 175 5.42 6.55 -1.60
CA HIS A 175 4.33 7.49 -1.80
C HIS A 175 3.61 7.29 -3.14
N ALA A 176 2.48 7.97 -3.31
CA ALA A 176 1.67 7.94 -4.52
C ALA A 176 2.49 8.31 -5.77
N ALA A 177 2.12 7.75 -6.93
CA ALA A 177 2.75 8.11 -8.18
C ALA A 177 2.53 9.60 -8.49
N GLY A 178 3.55 10.26 -9.03
CA GLY A 178 3.46 11.68 -9.34
C GLY A 178 2.29 12.01 -10.27
N GLY A 179 1.51 13.01 -9.89
CA GLY A 179 0.32 13.46 -10.63
C GLY A 179 -1.01 12.96 -10.09
N GLU A 180 -1.00 12.15 -9.04
CA GLU A 180 -2.20 11.74 -8.31
C GLU A 180 -2.15 12.26 -6.87
N ALA A 181 -3.33 12.50 -6.28
CA ALA A 181 -3.44 12.81 -4.87
C ALA A 181 -3.11 11.58 -4.02
N ASP A 182 -2.60 11.79 -2.80
CA ASP A 182 -2.17 10.71 -1.91
C ASP A 182 -3.31 9.76 -1.57
N ILE A 183 -4.51 10.32 -1.35
CA ILE A 183 -5.72 9.57 -1.03
C ILE A 183 -6.90 10.17 -1.80
N VAL A 184 -7.67 9.32 -2.46
CA VAL A 184 -8.85 9.71 -3.24
C VAL A 184 -10.06 8.97 -2.70
N TYR A 185 -10.94 9.69 -2.00
CA TYR A 185 -12.12 9.15 -1.35
C TYR A 185 -13.38 9.52 -2.13
N GLU A 186 -14.11 8.53 -2.61
CA GLU A 186 -15.35 8.73 -3.35
C GLU A 186 -16.56 8.59 -2.42
N TYR A 187 -17.39 9.61 -2.38
CA TYR A 187 -18.62 9.65 -1.59
C TYR A 187 -19.84 9.66 -2.49
N GLU A 188 -20.70 8.68 -2.31
CA GLU A 188 -22.02 8.66 -2.92
C GLU A 188 -22.90 9.81 -2.40
N GLY A 189 -23.74 10.36 -3.25
CA GLY A 189 -24.68 11.40 -2.85
C GLY A 189 -25.71 10.86 -1.85
N THR A 190 -26.11 11.72 -0.91
CA THR A 190 -27.17 11.47 0.06
C THR A 190 -28.19 12.60 0.05
N GLU A 191 -29.21 12.57 0.91
CA GLU A 191 -30.13 13.69 1.07
C GLU A 191 -29.48 14.96 1.66
N TYR A 192 -28.30 14.83 2.28
CA TYR A 192 -27.60 15.93 2.95
C TYR A 192 -26.46 16.53 2.12
N TYR A 193 -25.87 15.77 1.19
CA TYR A 193 -24.78 16.23 0.34
C TYR A 193 -24.78 15.54 -1.02
N PRO A 194 -24.34 16.21 -2.07
CA PRO A 194 -24.22 15.63 -3.40
C PRO A 194 -23.09 14.59 -3.46
N GLU A 195 -23.11 13.74 -4.47
CA GLU A 195 -21.97 12.91 -4.84
C GLU A 195 -20.73 13.79 -5.06
N HIS A 196 -19.61 13.40 -4.47
CA HIS A 196 -18.35 14.14 -4.55
C HIS A 196 -17.15 13.26 -4.27
N THR A 197 -15.99 13.71 -4.70
CA THR A 197 -14.71 13.12 -4.35
C THR A 197 -13.94 14.06 -3.43
N LEU A 198 -13.39 13.50 -2.37
CA LEU A 198 -12.41 14.15 -1.52
C LEU A 198 -11.02 13.71 -1.94
N LEU A 199 -10.18 14.66 -2.29
CA LEU A 199 -8.74 14.46 -2.44
C LEU A 199 -8.10 14.87 -1.11
N LEU A 200 -7.32 13.97 -0.53
CA LEU A 200 -6.61 14.23 0.71
C LEU A 200 -5.12 14.21 0.40
N GLU A 201 -4.48 15.33 0.64
CA GLU A 201 -3.05 15.54 0.39
C GLU A 201 -2.34 15.73 1.74
N ALA A 202 -1.26 15.01 1.94
CA ALA A 202 -0.52 14.95 3.18
C ALA A 202 0.92 15.41 2.99
N THR A 203 1.38 16.36 3.79
CA THR A 203 2.78 16.77 3.77
C THR A 203 3.32 17.08 5.17
N LEU A 204 4.59 16.78 5.35
CA LEU A 204 5.38 17.20 6.48
C LEU A 204 6.41 18.27 6.09
N ALA A 205 6.30 18.83 4.89
CA ALA A 205 7.14 19.95 4.46
C ALA A 205 6.84 21.18 5.32
N ASP A 206 7.89 21.85 5.73
CA ASP A 206 7.83 23.04 6.58
C ASP A 206 8.47 24.27 5.90
N GLY A 207 8.43 25.40 6.59
CA GLY A 207 9.12 26.63 6.20
C GLY A 207 8.56 27.31 4.95
N THR A 208 9.38 28.18 4.36
CA THR A 208 8.98 29.08 3.27
C THR A 208 8.77 28.35 1.93
N ASN A 209 9.27 27.15 1.80
CA ASN A 209 9.13 26.35 0.58
C ASN A 209 7.80 25.59 0.50
N GLN A 210 7.08 25.39 1.61
CA GLN A 210 5.83 24.64 1.67
C GLN A 210 4.84 25.11 0.59
N ARG A 211 4.62 26.42 0.48
CA ARG A 211 3.72 26.97 -0.55
C ARG A 211 4.11 26.55 -1.97
N ARG A 212 5.39 26.70 -2.31
CA ARG A 212 5.89 26.42 -3.65
C ARG A 212 5.89 24.92 -3.97
N MET A 213 6.22 24.08 -2.98
CA MET A 213 6.40 22.65 -3.18
C MET A 213 5.06 21.90 -3.13
N GLU A 214 4.09 22.38 -2.36
CA GLU A 214 2.87 21.65 -2.06
C GLU A 214 1.62 22.27 -2.70
N MET A 215 1.43 23.60 -2.65
CA MET A 215 0.17 24.21 -3.09
C MET A 215 -0.06 24.12 -4.59
N GLU A 216 0.99 24.17 -5.42
CA GLU A 216 0.85 23.99 -6.86
C GLU A 216 0.44 22.54 -7.20
N PRO A 217 1.12 21.49 -6.71
CA PRO A 217 0.68 20.11 -6.90
C PRO A 217 -0.77 19.87 -6.42
N VAL A 218 -1.11 20.29 -5.21
CA VAL A 218 -2.46 20.14 -4.64
C VAL A 218 -3.53 20.79 -5.53
N SER A 219 -3.31 22.04 -5.93
CA SER A 219 -4.24 22.77 -6.81
C SER A 219 -4.35 22.11 -8.19
N ARG A 220 -3.27 21.58 -8.71
CA ARG A 220 -3.22 20.88 -10.00
C ARG A 220 -3.95 19.54 -9.93
N HIS A 221 -3.76 18.75 -8.86
CA HIS A 221 -4.44 17.47 -8.68
C HIS A 221 -5.96 17.67 -8.60
N LEU A 222 -6.42 18.65 -7.81
CA LEU A 222 -7.84 18.98 -7.76
C LEU A 222 -8.36 19.48 -9.12
N GLY A 223 -7.67 20.41 -9.75
CA GLY A 223 -8.07 20.95 -11.06
C GLY A 223 -8.17 19.86 -12.14
N GLN A 224 -7.21 18.96 -12.22
CA GLN A 224 -7.23 17.83 -13.15
C GLN A 224 -8.37 16.87 -12.84
N HIS A 225 -8.63 16.60 -11.55
CA HIS A 225 -9.75 15.77 -11.13
C HIS A 225 -11.10 16.37 -11.54
N LEU A 226 -11.32 17.65 -11.28
CA LEU A 226 -12.55 18.36 -11.65
C LEU A 226 -12.79 18.37 -13.16
N ILE A 227 -11.73 18.58 -13.96
CA ILE A 227 -11.81 18.56 -15.43
C ILE A 227 -12.15 17.14 -15.93
N ARG A 228 -11.50 16.12 -15.37
CA ARG A 228 -11.69 14.72 -15.78
C ARG A 228 -13.09 14.19 -15.45
N THR A 229 -13.59 14.49 -14.26
CA THR A 229 -14.87 13.95 -13.76
C THR A 229 -16.08 14.84 -14.07
N GLY A 230 -15.86 16.14 -14.26
CA GLY A 230 -16.93 17.12 -14.35
C GLY A 230 -17.68 17.38 -13.04
N ASN A 231 -17.27 16.73 -11.95
CA ASN A 231 -17.94 16.87 -10.65
C ASN A 231 -17.35 18.02 -9.84
N MET A 232 -17.99 19.18 -9.96
CA MET A 232 -17.58 20.44 -9.28
C MET A 232 -17.85 20.45 -7.77
N ASN A 233 -18.48 19.41 -7.21
CA ASN A 233 -18.67 19.27 -5.77
C ASN A 233 -17.44 18.66 -5.07
N SER A 234 -16.50 18.13 -5.85
CA SER A 234 -15.27 17.54 -5.32
C SER A 234 -14.34 18.63 -4.78
N TYR A 235 -13.58 18.31 -3.75
CA TYR A 235 -12.68 19.25 -3.08
C TYR A 235 -11.43 18.53 -2.55
N CYS A 236 -10.44 19.33 -2.16
CA CYS A 236 -9.20 18.83 -1.56
C CYS A 236 -9.12 19.27 -0.08
N VAL A 237 -8.61 18.37 0.75
CA VAL A 237 -8.18 18.66 2.12
C VAL A 237 -6.67 18.50 2.18
N PHE A 238 -6.00 19.55 2.58
CA PHE A 238 -4.56 19.57 2.78
C PHE A 238 -4.23 19.36 4.26
N ALA A 239 -3.55 18.26 4.57
CA ALA A 239 -3.18 17.86 5.93
C ALA A 239 -1.67 18.02 6.14
N THR A 240 -1.30 18.71 7.20
CA THR A 240 0.10 18.98 7.55
C THR A 240 0.25 19.22 9.05
N ASN A 241 1.45 19.01 9.58
CA ASN A 241 1.78 19.36 10.96
C ASN A 241 2.14 20.85 11.15
N TYR A 242 2.36 21.59 10.05
CA TYR A 242 2.70 23.01 10.07
C TYR A 242 2.09 23.73 8.85
N LEU A 243 1.43 24.84 9.09
CA LEU A 243 0.90 25.72 8.03
C LEU A 243 1.70 27.03 7.97
N ASN A 244 2.43 27.22 6.88
CA ASN A 244 3.09 28.50 6.61
C ASN A 244 2.04 29.58 6.35
N ILE A 245 2.29 30.82 6.82
CA ILE A 245 1.37 31.95 6.67
C ILE A 245 1.00 32.21 5.20
N ASN A 246 1.92 31.95 4.27
CA ASN A 246 1.68 32.14 2.84
C ASN A 246 0.78 31.05 2.24
N VAL A 247 0.70 29.87 2.86
CA VAL A 247 -0.26 28.79 2.50
C VAL A 247 -1.66 29.15 2.97
N ILE A 248 -1.77 29.76 4.16
CA ILE A 248 -3.05 30.21 4.70
C ILE A 248 -3.64 31.38 3.89
N ALA A 249 -2.78 32.18 3.27
CA ALA A 249 -3.20 33.38 2.50
C ALA A 249 -3.66 33.07 1.07
N ASP A 250 -3.34 31.88 0.52
CA ASP A 250 -3.78 31.41 -0.80
C ASP A 250 -5.13 30.72 -0.73
#